data_4c51bc115fe2cc16ebf66980de0b97bf
#
_entry.id   4c51bc115fe2cc16ebf66980de0b97bf
#
_cell.length_a   1.000
_cell.length_b   1.000
_cell.length_c   1.000
_cell.angle_alpha   90.00
_cell.angle_beta   90.00
_cell.angle_gamma   90.00
#
_symmetry.space_group_name_H-M   'P 1'
#
loop_
_entity.id
_entity.type
_entity.pdbx_description
1 polymer ?
#
loop_
_entity_poly.entity_id
_entity_poly.type
_entity_poly.pdbx_seq_one_letter_code
_entity_poly.pdbx_strand_id
1 'polypeptide(L)'
;ESGKTKFAQQTLEDASFNNGDRILLLVCEEGVEEYDPSTFAAPTVFTETIESESDLTTENLAALLKKHRCSYVMVEYNGMWTLDTLYTNMPKEWIVAQEFLFIDARTFLNYNNNMRQLMVDKLQSCELAVLNRFPEGDEDLKMQAHKIIRAINRRCDIAFETPDGKISYDDIELPLPYDLNAPVCEIGDADYAIFLQDIMDQPEKYRNKTVSLKGKAITKSRSLKKGYFYFGRDVMTCCANDIRFIPLAAEAADTGELKNLAWYKLTARIDIRALPD
;
A
#
# COMPACT_ATOMS: atom_id res chain seq x y z
N GLU A 1 -9.60 18.40 9.75
CA GLU A 1 -10.22 17.98 8.48
C GLU A 1 -9.18 17.86 7.39
N SER A 2 -9.12 16.71 6.75
CA SER A 2 -8.04 16.39 5.80
C SER A 2 -8.43 16.61 4.32
N GLY A 3 -9.66 17.10 4.05
CA GLY A 3 -10.16 17.37 2.69
C GLY A 3 -10.92 16.20 2.04
N LYS A 4 -11.30 15.18 2.78
CA LYS A 4 -12.09 14.03 2.29
C LYS A 4 -13.41 14.47 1.65
N THR A 5 -14.21 15.25 2.39
CA THR A 5 -15.53 15.74 1.97
C THR A 5 -15.43 16.54 0.67
N LYS A 6 -14.46 17.46 0.58
CA LYS A 6 -14.23 18.27 -0.62
C LYS A 6 -13.89 17.41 -1.83
N PHE A 7 -13.01 16.43 -1.66
CA PHE A 7 -12.66 15.51 -2.74
C PHE A 7 -13.86 14.68 -3.19
N ALA A 8 -14.61 14.11 -2.25
CA ALA A 8 -15.81 13.34 -2.55
C ALA A 8 -16.88 14.20 -3.26
N GLN A 9 -17.09 15.43 -2.80
CA GLN A 9 -17.99 16.40 -3.43
C GLN A 9 -17.58 16.65 -4.88
N GLN A 10 -16.33 17.01 -5.13
CA GLN A 10 -15.82 17.28 -6.48
C GLN A 10 -15.92 16.04 -7.39
N THR A 11 -15.68 14.86 -6.85
CA THR A 11 -15.82 13.60 -7.60
C THR A 11 -17.28 13.36 -8.00
N LEU A 12 -18.23 13.67 -7.13
CA LEU A 12 -19.67 13.53 -7.43
C LEU A 12 -20.22 14.63 -8.35
N GLU A 13 -19.55 15.76 -8.42
CA GLU A 13 -19.81 16.85 -9.38
C GLU A 13 -19.26 16.55 -10.78
N ASP A 14 -18.30 15.65 -10.90
CA ASP A 14 -17.72 15.28 -12.18
C ASP A 14 -18.61 14.27 -12.93
N ALA A 15 -19.15 14.71 -14.08
CA ALA A 15 -20.00 13.88 -14.92
C ALA A 15 -19.27 12.68 -15.56
N SER A 16 -17.95 12.69 -15.61
CA SER A 16 -17.17 11.54 -16.08
C SER A 16 -17.16 10.40 -15.06
N PHE A 17 -17.24 10.71 -13.78
CA PHE A 17 -17.37 9.73 -12.70
C PHE A 17 -18.86 9.44 -12.42
N ASN A 18 -19.65 10.47 -12.17
CA ASN A 18 -21.07 10.35 -11.84
C ASN A 18 -21.91 10.44 -13.12
N ASN A 19 -21.90 9.38 -13.90
CA ASN A 19 -22.54 9.30 -15.23
C ASN A 19 -24.01 8.88 -15.19
N GLY A 20 -24.65 8.94 -14.01
CA GLY A 20 -26.03 8.53 -13.77
C GLY A 20 -26.18 7.16 -13.10
N ASP A 21 -25.10 6.51 -12.73
CA ASP A 21 -25.13 5.33 -11.86
C ASP A 21 -25.73 5.67 -10.50
N ARG A 22 -26.34 4.67 -9.86
CA ARG A 22 -26.89 4.85 -8.51
C ARG A 22 -25.79 4.66 -7.48
N ILE A 23 -25.43 5.76 -6.82
CA ILE A 23 -24.32 5.81 -5.85
C ILE A 23 -24.90 5.98 -4.44
N LEU A 24 -24.44 5.13 -3.51
CA LEU A 24 -24.66 5.31 -2.09
C LEU A 24 -23.45 6.01 -1.49
N LEU A 25 -23.64 7.24 -1.02
CA LEU A 25 -22.63 7.98 -0.26
C LEU A 25 -22.86 7.70 1.24
N LEU A 26 -21.92 6.96 1.85
CA LEU A 26 -21.92 6.71 3.28
C LEU A 26 -20.99 7.71 3.98
N VAL A 27 -21.55 8.53 4.85
CA VAL A 27 -20.80 9.53 5.63
C VAL A 27 -20.65 9.03 7.05
N CYS A 28 -19.40 8.67 7.44
CA CYS A 28 -19.07 8.13 8.76
C CYS A 28 -18.42 9.18 9.68
N GLU A 29 -18.29 10.43 9.22
CA GLU A 29 -17.69 11.51 9.99
C GLU A 29 -18.37 12.82 9.64
N GLU A 30 -19.02 13.46 10.61
CA GLU A 30 -19.52 14.81 10.43
C GLU A 30 -18.35 15.80 10.56
N GLY A 31 -18.07 16.52 9.48
CA GLY A 31 -17.06 17.57 9.41
C GLY A 31 -17.66 18.96 9.47
N VAL A 32 -16.83 19.99 9.28
CA VAL A 32 -17.28 21.40 9.10
C VAL A 32 -17.84 21.61 7.69
N GLU A 33 -17.34 20.82 6.71
CA GLU A 33 -17.81 20.88 5.32
C GLU A 33 -18.98 19.91 5.15
N GLU A 34 -20.07 20.41 4.56
CA GLU A 34 -21.26 19.63 4.25
C GLU A 34 -21.31 19.35 2.74
N TYR A 35 -21.95 18.26 2.37
CA TYR A 35 -22.24 17.95 0.98
C TYR A 35 -23.36 18.83 0.45
N ASP A 36 -23.20 19.32 -0.78
CA ASP A 36 -24.26 20.00 -1.53
C ASP A 36 -24.77 19.09 -2.66
N PRO A 37 -25.85 18.33 -2.43
CA PRO A 37 -26.40 17.45 -3.46
C PRO A 37 -26.92 18.18 -4.70
N SER A 38 -27.17 19.51 -4.64
CA SER A 38 -27.68 20.28 -5.75
C SER A 38 -26.64 20.46 -6.88
N THR A 39 -25.38 20.34 -6.57
CA THR A 39 -24.27 20.45 -7.54
C THR A 39 -23.80 19.10 -8.10
N PHE A 40 -24.30 17.97 -7.60
CA PHE A 40 -23.95 16.66 -8.13
C PHE A 40 -24.32 16.55 -9.62
N ALA A 41 -23.43 15.93 -10.40
CA ALA A 41 -23.61 15.73 -11.83
C ALA A 41 -24.86 14.90 -12.18
N ALA A 42 -25.31 14.02 -11.28
CA ALA A 42 -26.53 13.25 -11.44
C ALA A 42 -27.34 13.17 -10.13
N PRO A 43 -28.68 13.15 -10.20
CA PRO A 43 -29.57 13.10 -9.03
C PRO A 43 -29.67 11.68 -8.41
N THR A 44 -28.83 10.77 -8.82
CA THR A 44 -28.85 9.36 -8.42
C THR A 44 -27.87 9.04 -7.29
N VAL A 45 -27.41 10.06 -6.56
CA VAL A 45 -26.60 9.93 -5.35
C VAL A 45 -27.51 9.97 -4.12
N PHE A 46 -27.37 8.98 -3.25
CA PHE A 46 -28.15 8.83 -2.03
C PHE A 46 -27.21 8.89 -0.83
N THR A 47 -27.37 9.89 0.02
CA THR A 47 -26.53 10.08 1.20
C THR A 47 -27.17 9.44 2.42
N GLU A 48 -26.39 8.64 3.15
CA GLU A 48 -26.75 8.06 4.45
C GLU A 48 -25.60 8.30 5.43
N THR A 49 -25.94 8.61 6.68
CA THR A 49 -24.96 8.86 7.75
C THR A 49 -24.86 7.65 8.65
N ILE A 50 -23.63 7.28 9.01
CA ILE A 50 -23.32 6.27 10.01
C ILE A 50 -22.71 6.99 11.22
N GLU A 51 -23.49 7.20 12.26
CA GLU A 51 -23.11 8.03 13.40
C GLU A 51 -22.17 7.30 14.37
N SER A 52 -22.26 5.98 14.45
CA SER A 52 -21.45 5.15 15.35
C SER A 52 -20.78 4.00 14.63
N GLU A 53 -19.55 3.69 15.05
CA GLU A 53 -18.81 2.52 14.56
C GLU A 53 -19.60 1.22 14.76
N SER A 54 -20.42 1.13 15.81
CA SER A 54 -21.30 -0.02 16.07
C SER A 54 -22.41 -0.21 15.04
N ASP A 55 -22.74 0.82 14.27
CA ASP A 55 -23.78 0.76 13.22
C ASP A 55 -23.22 0.23 11.89
N LEU A 56 -21.90 0.09 11.77
CA LEU A 56 -21.24 -0.60 10.66
C LEU A 56 -21.42 -2.12 10.81
N THR A 57 -22.62 -2.59 10.54
CA THR A 57 -22.92 -4.03 10.52
C THR A 57 -23.24 -4.49 9.10
N THR A 58 -22.96 -5.74 8.79
CA THR A 58 -23.26 -6.32 7.46
C THR A 58 -24.74 -6.18 7.11
N GLU A 59 -25.63 -6.36 8.10
CA GLU A 59 -27.08 -6.24 7.93
C GLU A 59 -27.48 -4.81 7.58
N ASN A 60 -26.93 -3.81 8.28
CA ASN A 60 -27.25 -2.40 8.04
C ASN A 60 -26.72 -1.96 6.67
N LEU A 61 -25.48 -2.26 6.34
CA LEU A 61 -24.87 -1.92 5.05
C LEU A 61 -25.63 -2.56 3.88
N ALA A 62 -26.02 -3.84 4.00
CA ALA A 62 -26.82 -4.53 3.00
C ALA A 62 -28.24 -3.94 2.87
N ALA A 63 -28.85 -3.51 3.99
CA ALA A 63 -30.18 -2.88 3.98
C ALA A 63 -30.16 -1.53 3.26
N LEU A 64 -29.12 -0.69 3.51
CA LEU A 64 -28.95 0.59 2.85
C LEU A 64 -28.76 0.44 1.34
N LEU A 65 -27.90 -0.51 0.92
CA LEU A 65 -27.70 -0.77 -0.50
C LEU A 65 -29.00 -1.22 -1.19
N LYS A 66 -29.77 -2.09 -0.54
CA LYS A 66 -31.05 -2.58 -1.05
C LYS A 66 -32.10 -1.47 -1.09
N LYS A 67 -32.16 -0.60 -0.05
CA LYS A 67 -33.08 0.56 0.04
C LYS A 67 -32.92 1.47 -1.17
N HIS A 68 -31.69 1.77 -1.53
CA HIS A 68 -31.38 2.71 -2.60
C HIS A 68 -31.12 2.03 -3.96
N ARG A 69 -30.99 0.71 -4.01
CA ARG A 69 -30.65 -0.08 -5.22
C ARG A 69 -29.40 0.46 -5.92
N CYS A 70 -28.36 0.75 -5.14
CA CYS A 70 -27.12 1.32 -5.66
C CYS A 70 -26.20 0.24 -6.22
N SER A 71 -25.43 0.60 -7.24
CA SER A 71 -24.36 -0.21 -7.84
C SER A 71 -22.98 0.15 -7.32
N TYR A 72 -22.82 1.39 -6.84
CA TYR A 72 -21.58 1.91 -6.25
C TYR A 72 -21.83 2.39 -4.83
N VAL A 73 -20.81 2.24 -3.99
CA VAL A 73 -20.76 2.79 -2.65
C VAL A 73 -19.50 3.63 -2.54
N MET A 74 -19.65 4.88 -2.17
CA MET A 74 -18.57 5.78 -1.77
C MET A 74 -18.64 5.96 -0.27
N VAL A 75 -17.54 5.69 0.43
CA VAL A 75 -17.49 5.76 1.89
C VAL A 75 -16.54 6.88 2.31
N GLU A 76 -17.08 7.95 2.90
CA GLU A 76 -16.27 8.88 3.68
C GLU A 76 -16.09 8.33 5.08
N TYR A 77 -15.00 7.60 5.27
CA TYR A 77 -14.75 6.86 6.50
C TYR A 77 -14.22 7.75 7.62
N ASN A 78 -14.64 7.46 8.85
CA ASN A 78 -14.16 8.18 10.02
C ASN A 78 -12.66 7.92 10.24
N GLY A 79 -11.90 9.01 10.37
CA GLY A 79 -10.45 8.94 10.53
C GLY A 79 -9.98 8.23 11.80
N MET A 80 -10.84 8.15 12.83
CA MET A 80 -10.53 7.55 14.13
C MET A 80 -10.91 6.07 14.25
N TRP A 81 -11.77 5.56 13.36
CA TRP A 81 -12.18 4.15 13.36
C TRP A 81 -11.15 3.29 12.63
N THR A 82 -11.00 2.02 13.03
CA THR A 82 -10.09 1.11 12.33
C THR A 82 -10.71 0.56 11.03
N LEU A 83 -9.88 0.34 10.01
CA LEU A 83 -10.36 -0.23 8.74
C LEU A 83 -10.86 -1.67 8.90
N ASP A 84 -10.32 -2.39 9.88
CA ASP A 84 -10.76 -3.76 10.18
C ASP A 84 -12.27 -3.83 10.47
N THR A 85 -12.83 -2.82 11.15
CA THR A 85 -14.27 -2.73 11.40
C THR A 85 -15.06 -2.67 10.10
N LEU A 86 -14.64 -1.84 9.15
CA LEU A 86 -15.29 -1.74 7.85
C LEU A 86 -15.15 -3.05 7.06
N TYR A 87 -13.94 -3.57 6.92
CA TYR A 87 -13.68 -4.75 6.10
C TYR A 87 -14.34 -6.02 6.63
N THR A 88 -14.37 -6.18 7.96
CA THR A 88 -15.04 -7.34 8.59
C THR A 88 -16.55 -7.30 8.40
N ASN A 89 -17.14 -6.11 8.37
CA ASN A 89 -18.58 -5.92 8.29
C ASN A 89 -19.10 -5.62 6.87
N MET A 90 -18.22 -5.45 5.89
CA MET A 90 -18.68 -5.30 4.51
C MET A 90 -19.46 -6.54 4.04
N PRO A 91 -20.57 -6.35 3.31
CA PRO A 91 -21.22 -7.46 2.59
C PRO A 91 -20.24 -8.18 1.69
N LYS A 92 -20.34 -9.51 1.61
CA LYS A 92 -19.36 -10.35 0.87
C LYS A 92 -19.29 -10.04 -0.63
N GLU A 93 -20.34 -9.43 -1.15
CA GLU A 93 -20.46 -9.05 -2.56
C GLU A 93 -19.74 -7.75 -2.88
N TRP A 94 -19.34 -6.99 -1.85
CA TRP A 94 -18.62 -5.73 -2.05
C TRP A 94 -17.15 -6.00 -2.37
N ILE A 95 -16.63 -5.20 -3.28
CA ILE A 95 -15.23 -5.19 -3.65
C ILE A 95 -14.73 -3.77 -3.45
N VAL A 96 -13.65 -3.62 -2.69
CA VAL A 96 -12.95 -2.33 -2.60
C VAL A 96 -12.27 -2.08 -3.93
N ALA A 97 -12.75 -1.08 -4.66
CA ALA A 97 -12.21 -0.70 -5.96
C ALA A 97 -11.00 0.23 -5.81
N GLN A 98 -11.09 1.17 -4.87
CA GLN A 98 -10.03 2.14 -4.59
C GLN A 98 -10.10 2.59 -3.12
N GLU A 99 -8.94 2.85 -2.54
CA GLU A 99 -8.80 3.37 -1.19
C GLU A 99 -7.84 4.55 -1.17
N PHE A 100 -8.36 5.71 -0.76
CA PHE A 100 -7.59 6.96 -0.67
C PHE A 100 -7.47 7.41 0.78
N LEU A 101 -6.28 7.86 1.16
CA LEU A 101 -6.04 8.45 2.46
C LEU A 101 -5.70 9.94 2.32
N PHE A 102 -6.52 10.79 2.92
CA PHE A 102 -6.29 12.23 2.99
C PHE A 102 -5.68 12.62 4.32
N ILE A 103 -4.56 13.33 4.27
CA ILE A 103 -3.75 13.71 5.43
C ILE A 103 -3.51 15.23 5.40
N ASP A 104 -3.75 15.93 6.50
CA ASP A 104 -3.28 17.31 6.64
C ASP A 104 -1.77 17.29 6.88
N ALA A 105 -0.99 17.79 5.91
CA ALA A 105 0.47 17.77 5.97
C ALA A 105 1.04 18.47 7.21
N ARG A 106 0.37 19.52 7.70
CA ARG A 106 0.79 20.32 8.87
C ARG A 106 0.76 19.51 10.17
N THR A 107 -0.08 18.48 10.23
CA THR A 107 -0.25 17.66 11.44
C THR A 107 0.24 16.23 11.27
N PHE A 108 0.65 15.83 10.08
CA PHE A 108 1.05 14.47 9.73
C PHE A 108 2.06 13.86 10.69
N LEU A 109 3.20 14.56 10.90
CA LEU A 109 4.25 14.05 11.78
C LEU A 109 3.79 13.89 13.23
N ASN A 110 2.96 14.83 13.69
CA ASN A 110 2.40 14.77 15.04
C ASN A 110 1.45 13.58 15.20
N TYR A 111 0.56 13.35 14.23
CA TYR A 111 -0.32 12.17 14.22
C TYR A 111 0.47 10.87 14.12
N ASN A 112 1.48 10.81 13.24
CA ASN A 112 2.33 9.63 13.14
C ASN A 112 3.06 9.30 14.44
N ASN A 113 3.52 10.31 15.18
CA ASN A 113 4.22 10.10 16.44
C ASN A 113 3.32 9.69 17.59
N ASN A 114 2.09 10.23 17.66
CA ASN A 114 1.18 10.01 18.78
C ASN A 114 0.16 8.90 18.53
N MET A 115 -0.19 8.63 17.27
CA MET A 115 -1.22 7.69 16.86
C MET A 115 -0.72 6.75 15.77
N ARG A 116 0.52 6.28 15.92
CA ARG A 116 1.21 5.49 14.88
C ARG A 116 0.42 4.27 14.44
N GLN A 117 -0.21 3.54 15.37
CA GLN A 117 -0.95 2.33 15.04
C GLN A 117 -2.14 2.63 14.10
N LEU A 118 -2.86 3.72 14.35
CA LEU A 118 -3.96 4.17 13.49
C LEU A 118 -3.42 4.63 12.12
N MET A 119 -2.27 5.32 12.10
CA MET A 119 -1.64 5.73 10.85
C MET A 119 -1.21 4.51 10.00
N VAL A 120 -0.66 3.48 10.64
CA VAL A 120 -0.32 2.21 9.97
C VAL A 120 -1.57 1.53 9.43
N ASP A 121 -2.64 1.45 10.23
CA ASP A 121 -3.94 0.88 9.81
C ASP A 121 -4.45 1.53 8.52
N LYS A 122 -4.38 2.87 8.42
CA LYS A 122 -4.85 3.61 7.23
C LYS A 122 -3.92 3.51 6.03
N LEU A 123 -2.61 3.46 6.26
CA LEU A 123 -1.62 3.47 5.18
C LEU A 123 -1.39 2.10 4.55
N GLN A 124 -1.58 1.01 5.30
CA GLN A 124 -1.17 -0.33 4.85
C GLN A 124 -1.90 -0.82 3.60
N SER A 125 -3.13 -0.36 3.36
CA SER A 125 -3.97 -0.79 2.24
C SER A 125 -4.28 0.33 1.25
N CYS A 126 -4.02 1.60 1.58
CA CYS A 126 -4.36 2.69 0.68
C CYS A 126 -3.54 2.65 -0.62
N GLU A 127 -4.18 2.99 -1.73
CA GLU A 127 -3.54 3.08 -3.03
C GLU A 127 -2.92 4.46 -3.26
N LEU A 128 -3.55 5.50 -2.72
CA LEU A 128 -3.08 6.89 -2.84
C LEU A 128 -3.20 7.60 -1.49
N ALA A 129 -2.07 8.12 -0.99
CA ALA A 129 -2.02 9.03 0.14
C ALA A 129 -1.86 10.47 -0.36
N VAL A 130 -2.83 11.33 -0.06
CA VAL A 130 -2.82 12.74 -0.40
C VAL A 130 -2.48 13.56 0.83
N LEU A 131 -1.28 14.16 0.86
CA LEU A 131 -0.91 15.13 1.88
C LEU A 131 -1.35 16.51 1.42
N ASN A 132 -2.52 16.95 1.89
CA ASN A 132 -3.05 18.24 1.50
C ASN A 132 -2.54 19.37 2.42
N ARG A 133 -2.73 20.62 2.00
CA ARG A 133 -2.17 21.84 2.65
C ARG A 133 -0.66 21.71 2.83
N PHE A 134 -0.01 21.04 1.88
CA PHE A 134 1.44 20.84 1.92
C PHE A 134 2.16 22.16 1.75
N PRO A 135 3.11 22.52 2.65
CA PRO A 135 3.88 23.77 2.50
C PRO A 135 4.74 23.72 1.24
N GLU A 136 4.59 24.72 0.37
CA GLU A 136 5.36 24.79 -0.88
C GLU A 136 6.87 24.86 -0.58
N GLY A 137 7.64 23.95 -1.19
CA GLY A 137 9.10 23.91 -1.06
C GLY A 137 9.64 23.29 0.24
N ASP A 138 8.80 22.67 1.07
CA ASP A 138 9.26 21.96 2.28
C ASP A 138 9.75 20.54 1.92
N GLU A 139 11.00 20.50 1.39
CA GLU A 139 11.64 19.23 1.00
C GLU A 139 11.94 18.32 2.20
N ASP A 140 12.13 18.88 3.40
CA ASP A 140 12.35 18.08 4.60
C ASP A 140 11.08 17.33 5.02
N LEU A 141 9.93 17.99 4.99
CA LEU A 141 8.64 17.36 5.25
C LEU A 141 8.32 16.33 4.17
N LYS A 142 8.58 16.67 2.89
CA LYS A 142 8.40 15.74 1.75
C LYS A 142 9.21 14.47 1.96
N MET A 143 10.49 14.59 2.30
CA MET A 143 11.37 13.46 2.58
C MET A 143 10.91 12.63 3.79
N GLN A 144 10.45 13.27 4.85
CA GLN A 144 9.95 12.56 6.03
C GLN A 144 8.65 11.80 5.71
N ALA A 145 7.71 12.43 4.99
CA ALA A 145 6.47 11.81 4.54
C ALA A 145 6.76 10.60 3.65
N HIS A 146 7.63 10.77 2.66
CA HIS A 146 8.10 9.68 1.79
C HIS A 146 8.59 8.49 2.63
N LYS A 147 9.55 8.71 3.54
CA LYS A 147 10.14 7.63 4.36
C LYS A 147 9.10 6.92 5.22
N ILE A 148 8.19 7.66 5.85
CA ILE A 148 7.16 7.08 6.73
C ILE A 148 6.18 6.25 5.92
N ILE A 149 5.65 6.80 4.82
CA ILE A 149 4.65 6.12 4.00
C ILE A 149 5.26 4.90 3.32
N ARG A 150 6.44 5.03 2.70
CA ARG A 150 7.14 3.92 2.05
C ARG A 150 7.55 2.80 3.01
N ALA A 151 7.83 3.13 4.27
CA ALA A 151 8.10 2.11 5.28
C ALA A 151 6.88 1.26 5.65
N ILE A 152 5.67 1.79 5.46
CA ILE A 152 4.40 1.11 5.77
C ILE A 152 3.83 0.47 4.50
N ASN A 153 3.71 1.26 3.42
CA ASN A 153 3.13 0.81 2.15
C ASN A 153 3.96 1.33 0.97
N ARG A 154 4.74 0.45 0.37
CA ARG A 154 5.65 0.79 -0.73
C ARG A 154 4.94 1.01 -2.07
N ARG A 155 3.72 0.46 -2.22
CA ARG A 155 2.92 0.56 -3.44
C ARG A 155 1.97 1.75 -3.44
N CYS A 156 1.80 2.40 -2.29
CA CYS A 156 0.95 3.57 -2.17
C CYS A 156 1.51 4.71 -3.02
N ASP A 157 0.73 5.27 -3.91
CA ASP A 157 1.08 6.53 -4.54
C ASP A 157 0.99 7.66 -3.52
N ILE A 158 1.90 8.63 -3.61
CA ILE A 158 1.93 9.77 -2.68
C ILE A 158 1.78 11.04 -3.49
N ALA A 159 0.77 11.83 -3.14
CA ALA A 159 0.54 13.14 -3.73
C ALA A 159 0.64 14.23 -2.66
N PHE A 160 1.20 15.36 -3.04
CA PHE A 160 1.34 16.56 -2.22
C PHE A 160 0.50 17.66 -2.85
N GLU A 161 -0.52 18.13 -2.15
CA GLU A 161 -1.41 19.20 -2.58
C GLU A 161 -1.14 20.45 -1.77
N THR A 162 -0.73 21.52 -2.44
CA THR A 162 -0.49 22.82 -1.81
C THR A 162 -1.82 23.56 -1.54
N PRO A 163 -1.81 24.58 -0.66
CA PRO A 163 -3.05 25.35 -0.37
C PRO A 163 -3.70 26.03 -1.57
N ASP A 164 -2.93 26.31 -2.63
CA ASP A 164 -3.43 26.88 -3.89
C ASP A 164 -3.92 25.80 -4.89
N GLY A 165 -3.94 24.53 -4.47
CA GLY A 165 -4.48 23.41 -5.23
C GLY A 165 -3.53 22.80 -6.26
N LYS A 166 -2.25 23.19 -6.25
CA LYS A 166 -1.26 22.49 -7.09
C LYS A 166 -0.96 21.13 -6.52
N ILE A 167 -0.90 20.12 -7.38
CA ILE A 167 -0.60 18.74 -7.02
C ILE A 167 0.76 18.37 -7.62
N SER A 168 1.61 17.78 -6.79
CA SER A 168 2.84 17.10 -7.21
C SER A 168 2.85 15.68 -6.64
N TYR A 169 3.53 14.78 -7.33
CA TYR A 169 3.66 13.40 -6.88
C TYR A 169 5.04 13.15 -6.28
N ASP A 170 5.13 12.09 -5.50
CA ASP A 170 6.37 11.62 -4.92
C ASP A 170 7.32 11.13 -6.03
N ASP A 171 8.41 11.83 -6.21
CA ASP A 171 9.47 11.57 -7.18
C ASP A 171 10.81 11.21 -6.51
N ILE A 172 10.77 10.95 -5.21
CA ILE A 172 11.98 10.68 -4.42
C ILE A 172 12.45 9.25 -4.70
N GLU A 173 13.58 9.13 -5.35
CA GLU A 173 14.33 7.88 -5.47
C GLU A 173 15.42 7.83 -4.40
N LEU A 174 15.29 6.92 -3.43
CA LEU A 174 16.36 6.69 -2.47
C LEU A 174 17.46 5.86 -3.15
N PRO A 175 18.72 6.29 -3.05
CA PRO A 175 19.83 5.52 -3.60
C PRO A 175 19.90 4.15 -2.88
N LEU A 176 20.21 3.12 -3.66
CA LEU A 176 20.45 1.79 -3.07
C LEU A 176 21.67 1.85 -2.16
N PRO A 177 21.64 1.17 -1.00
CA PRO A 177 22.77 1.17 -0.06
C PRO A 177 23.96 0.31 -0.54
N TYR A 178 23.87 -0.25 -1.74
CA TYR A 178 24.88 -1.10 -2.38
C TYR A 178 25.05 -0.68 -3.86
N ASP A 179 26.24 -0.97 -4.41
CA ASP A 179 26.57 -0.62 -5.79
C ASP A 179 26.20 -1.74 -6.76
N LEU A 180 25.11 -1.55 -7.51
CA LEU A 180 24.68 -2.46 -8.57
C LEU A 180 25.64 -2.50 -9.79
N ASN A 181 26.56 -1.54 -9.93
CA ASN A 181 27.52 -1.50 -11.02
C ASN A 181 28.86 -2.17 -10.68
N ALA A 182 29.03 -2.56 -9.42
CA ALA A 182 30.19 -3.36 -9.02
C ALA A 182 30.19 -4.71 -9.74
N PRO A 183 31.37 -5.28 -10.05
CA PRO A 183 31.47 -6.62 -10.65
C PRO A 183 30.75 -7.71 -9.85
N VAL A 184 30.74 -7.57 -8.54
CA VAL A 184 29.92 -8.34 -7.59
C VAL A 184 29.27 -7.35 -6.64
N CYS A 185 27.95 -7.25 -6.69
CA CYS A 185 27.16 -6.43 -5.78
C CYS A 185 27.03 -7.13 -4.42
N GLU A 186 27.78 -6.65 -3.42
CA GLU A 186 27.74 -7.19 -2.07
C GLU A 186 26.52 -6.65 -1.30
N ILE A 187 25.60 -7.55 -0.96
CA ILE A 187 24.40 -7.22 -0.18
C ILE A 187 24.67 -7.53 1.29
N GLY A 188 24.77 -6.47 2.09
CA GLY A 188 24.93 -6.56 3.53
C GLY A 188 23.73 -7.17 4.25
N ASP A 189 23.93 -7.61 5.48
CA ASP A 189 22.83 -8.17 6.28
C ASP A 189 21.74 -7.14 6.57
N ALA A 190 22.12 -5.88 6.77
CA ALA A 190 21.21 -4.76 6.98
C ALA A 190 20.44 -4.37 5.70
N ASP A 191 21.04 -4.63 4.53
CA ASP A 191 20.50 -4.18 3.24
C ASP A 191 19.63 -5.25 2.57
N TYR A 192 19.58 -6.46 3.13
CA TYR A 192 18.89 -7.60 2.53
C TYR A 192 17.40 -7.33 2.26
N ALA A 193 16.70 -6.67 3.18
CA ALA A 193 15.29 -6.36 3.00
C ALA A 193 15.07 -5.35 1.85
N ILE A 194 15.97 -4.35 1.73
CA ILE A 194 15.94 -3.37 0.64
C ILE A 194 16.21 -4.07 -0.70
N PHE A 195 17.23 -4.93 -0.74
CA PHE A 195 17.54 -5.73 -1.93
C PHE A 195 16.37 -6.60 -2.37
N LEU A 196 15.77 -7.33 -1.43
CA LEU A 196 14.65 -8.22 -1.74
C LEU A 196 13.47 -7.46 -2.31
N GLN A 197 13.16 -6.30 -1.72
CA GLN A 197 12.08 -5.46 -2.20
C GLN A 197 12.38 -4.88 -3.58
N ASP A 198 13.57 -4.28 -3.77
CA ASP A 198 13.92 -3.62 -5.02
C ASP A 198 13.99 -4.63 -6.18
N ILE A 199 14.50 -5.85 -5.95
CA ILE A 199 14.51 -6.89 -7.00
C ILE A 199 13.11 -7.42 -7.32
N MET A 200 12.17 -7.39 -6.37
CA MET A 200 10.78 -7.78 -6.62
C MET A 200 10.00 -6.69 -7.37
N ASP A 201 10.27 -5.43 -7.06
CA ASP A 201 9.58 -4.28 -7.68
C ASP A 201 10.19 -3.94 -9.05
N GLN A 202 11.52 -4.04 -9.19
CA GLN A 202 12.26 -3.67 -10.40
C GLN A 202 13.27 -4.75 -10.83
N PRO A 203 12.81 -5.97 -11.15
CA PRO A 203 13.69 -7.11 -11.44
C PRO A 203 14.67 -6.83 -12.58
N GLU A 204 14.27 -6.07 -13.57
CA GLU A 204 15.11 -5.78 -14.75
C GLU A 204 16.39 -5.00 -14.41
N LYS A 205 16.44 -4.25 -13.33
CA LYS A 205 17.67 -3.62 -12.82
C LYS A 205 18.77 -4.64 -12.52
N TYR A 206 18.37 -5.84 -12.13
CA TYR A 206 19.25 -6.93 -11.66
C TYR A 206 19.61 -7.93 -12.75
N ARG A 207 18.98 -7.85 -13.92
CA ARG A 207 19.25 -8.77 -15.03
C ARG A 207 20.74 -8.83 -15.35
N ASN A 208 21.30 -10.04 -15.35
CA ASN A 208 22.72 -10.33 -15.56
C ASN A 208 23.69 -9.73 -14.52
N LYS A 209 23.22 -9.11 -13.46
CA LYS A 209 24.07 -8.65 -12.35
C LYS A 209 24.52 -9.84 -11.51
N THR A 210 25.72 -9.78 -10.96
CA THR A 210 26.22 -10.74 -10.00
C THR A 210 26.03 -10.16 -8.60
N VAL A 211 25.34 -10.89 -7.74
CA VAL A 211 25.09 -10.48 -6.35
C VAL A 211 25.73 -11.48 -5.38
N SER A 212 26.15 -10.99 -4.24
CA SER A 212 26.69 -11.80 -3.14
C SER A 212 25.93 -11.47 -1.87
N LEU A 213 25.26 -12.47 -1.29
CA LEU A 213 24.40 -12.30 -0.12
C LEU A 213 24.42 -13.54 0.76
N LYS A 214 24.03 -13.39 2.04
CA LYS A 214 23.85 -14.50 2.97
C LYS A 214 22.38 -14.91 3.03
N GLY A 215 22.14 -16.21 3.17
CA GLY A 215 20.80 -16.76 3.32
C GLY A 215 20.82 -18.23 3.71
N LYS A 216 19.62 -18.80 3.89
CA LYS A 216 19.42 -20.24 4.11
C LYS A 216 19.16 -20.94 2.79
N ALA A 217 19.75 -22.11 2.59
CA ALA A 217 19.45 -22.97 1.45
C ALA A 217 18.36 -23.97 1.82
N ILE A 218 17.29 -24.06 1.01
CA ILE A 218 16.28 -25.10 1.10
C ILE A 218 16.49 -26.06 -0.07
N THR A 219 16.97 -27.26 0.21
CA THR A 219 17.27 -28.29 -0.80
C THR A 219 16.21 -29.39 -0.85
N LYS A 220 15.27 -29.40 0.10
CA LYS A 220 14.22 -30.40 0.21
C LYS A 220 12.85 -29.71 0.07
N SER A 221 12.30 -29.70 -1.13
CA SER A 221 10.92 -29.25 -1.41
C SER A 221 10.35 -30.05 -2.58
N ARG A 222 9.05 -30.35 -2.54
CA ARG A 222 8.35 -31.09 -3.62
C ARG A 222 8.32 -30.31 -4.94
N SER A 223 8.44 -28.99 -4.89
CA SER A 223 8.43 -28.10 -6.06
C SER A 223 9.81 -27.92 -6.72
N LEU A 224 10.89 -28.42 -6.10
CA LEU A 224 12.24 -28.24 -6.63
C LEU A 224 12.52 -29.22 -7.77
N LYS A 225 13.00 -28.68 -8.89
CA LYS A 225 13.58 -29.47 -9.98
C LYS A 225 15.03 -29.85 -9.64
N LYS A 226 15.54 -30.92 -10.27
CA LYS A 226 16.94 -31.34 -10.10
C LYS A 226 17.88 -30.19 -10.51
N GLY A 227 18.89 -29.91 -9.68
CA GLY A 227 19.84 -28.80 -9.89
C GLY A 227 19.37 -27.46 -9.33
N TYR A 228 18.16 -27.38 -8.76
CA TYR A 228 17.62 -26.17 -8.14
C TYR A 228 17.51 -26.30 -6.64
N PHE A 229 17.63 -25.17 -5.95
CA PHE A 229 17.34 -25.01 -4.53
C PHE A 229 16.73 -23.61 -4.29
N TYR A 230 16.03 -23.45 -3.19
CA TYR A 230 15.59 -22.14 -2.76
C TYR A 230 16.64 -21.53 -1.83
N PHE A 231 16.88 -20.24 -2.03
CA PHE A 231 17.83 -19.48 -1.22
C PHE A 231 17.17 -18.17 -0.74
N GLY A 232 17.18 -17.90 0.56
CA GLY A 232 16.50 -16.72 1.08
C GLY A 232 16.65 -16.59 2.59
N ARG A 233 15.81 -15.72 3.15
CA ARG A 233 15.74 -15.47 4.59
C ARG A 233 14.29 -15.41 5.06
N ASP A 234 14.14 -15.55 6.37
CA ASP A 234 12.92 -15.15 7.05
C ASP A 234 12.88 -13.63 7.10
N VAL A 235 11.81 -13.02 6.60
CA VAL A 235 11.60 -11.58 6.54
C VAL A 235 10.34 -11.25 7.32
N MET A 236 10.44 -10.27 8.20
CA MET A 236 9.31 -9.68 8.91
C MET A 236 8.81 -8.49 8.10
N THR A 237 7.53 -8.49 7.72
CA THR A 237 6.93 -7.42 6.91
C THR A 237 6.30 -6.34 7.77
N CYS A 238 5.41 -6.66 8.69
CA CYS A 238 4.72 -5.67 9.53
C CYS A 238 4.85 -5.92 11.03
N CYS A 239 4.89 -7.17 11.50
CA CYS A 239 5.00 -7.52 12.92
C CYS A 239 5.63 -8.90 13.12
N ALA A 240 5.95 -9.23 14.38
CA ALA A 240 6.59 -10.50 14.72
C ALA A 240 5.78 -11.76 14.33
N ASN A 241 4.46 -11.61 14.15
CA ASN A 241 3.58 -12.70 13.73
C ASN A 241 3.57 -12.90 12.20
N ASP A 242 4.17 -11.99 11.43
CA ASP A 242 4.23 -12.05 9.98
C ASP A 242 5.67 -12.27 9.48
N ILE A 243 6.35 -13.21 10.10
CA ILE A 243 7.67 -13.65 9.65
C ILE A 243 7.49 -14.75 8.63
N ARG A 244 7.93 -14.52 7.40
CA ARG A 244 7.86 -15.49 6.30
C ARG A 244 9.21 -15.71 5.67
N PHE A 245 9.49 -16.95 5.31
CA PHE A 245 10.64 -17.25 4.47
C PHE A 245 10.33 -16.84 3.03
N ILE A 246 11.12 -15.90 2.49
CA ILE A 246 10.95 -15.44 1.10
C ILE A 246 12.10 -16.02 0.26
N PRO A 247 11.81 -16.99 -0.61
CA PRO A 247 12.81 -17.65 -1.42
C PRO A 247 13.06 -16.96 -2.76
N LEU A 248 14.32 -16.96 -3.17
CA LEU A 248 14.72 -16.85 -4.56
C LEU A 248 15.09 -18.26 -5.07
N ALA A 249 14.70 -18.61 -6.29
CA ALA A 249 15.11 -19.85 -6.92
C ALA A 249 16.57 -19.71 -7.37
N ALA A 250 17.41 -20.65 -6.98
CA ALA A 250 18.81 -20.71 -7.36
C ALA A 250 19.13 -22.02 -8.07
N GLU A 251 20.01 -21.96 -9.07
CA GLU A 251 20.49 -23.09 -9.83
C GLU A 251 21.99 -23.29 -9.57
N ALA A 252 22.41 -24.50 -9.29
CA ALA A 252 23.81 -24.85 -9.15
C ALA A 252 24.13 -26.15 -9.88
N ALA A 253 25.34 -26.26 -10.41
CA ALA A 253 25.81 -27.46 -11.09
C ALA A 253 25.83 -28.68 -10.15
N ASP A 254 26.16 -28.45 -8.86
CA ASP A 254 26.08 -29.44 -7.82
C ASP A 254 25.42 -28.87 -6.56
N THR A 255 24.37 -29.53 -6.12
CA THR A 255 23.62 -29.19 -4.90
C THR A 255 23.89 -30.22 -3.77
N GLY A 256 24.71 -31.24 -4.03
CA GLY A 256 24.92 -32.39 -3.12
C GLY A 256 25.58 -32.00 -1.80
N GLU A 257 26.41 -30.97 -1.79
CA GLU A 257 27.08 -30.46 -0.60
C GLU A 257 26.23 -29.52 0.26
N LEU A 258 25.09 -29.03 -0.28
CA LEU A 258 24.25 -28.11 0.43
C LEU A 258 23.38 -28.82 1.48
N LYS A 259 23.55 -28.44 2.73
CA LYS A 259 22.71 -28.91 3.84
C LYS A 259 21.40 -28.09 3.88
N ASN A 260 20.29 -28.80 3.95
CA ASN A 260 18.96 -28.16 4.04
C ASN A 260 18.85 -27.28 5.29
N LEU A 261 18.32 -26.06 5.12
CA LEU A 261 18.15 -25.01 6.14
C LEU A 261 19.47 -24.44 6.71
N ALA A 262 20.62 -24.79 6.16
CA ALA A 262 21.89 -24.20 6.59
C ALA A 262 22.14 -22.84 5.94
N TRP A 263 22.89 -22.00 6.65
CA TRP A 263 23.29 -20.68 6.19
C TRP A 263 24.51 -20.75 5.29
N TYR A 264 24.46 -20.00 4.20
CA TYR A 264 25.55 -19.85 3.24
C TYR A 264 25.71 -18.41 2.82
N LYS A 265 26.91 -18.03 2.35
CA LYS A 265 27.11 -16.87 1.50
C LYS A 265 27.05 -17.35 0.06
N LEU A 266 26.08 -16.88 -0.70
CA LEU A 266 25.89 -17.21 -2.09
C LEU A 266 26.34 -16.05 -2.97
N THR A 267 27.17 -16.36 -3.97
CA THR A 267 27.45 -15.43 -5.08
C THR A 267 26.86 -16.03 -6.34
N ALA A 268 25.91 -15.31 -6.96
CA ALA A 268 25.19 -15.81 -8.12
C ALA A 268 24.86 -14.69 -9.09
N ARG A 269 24.77 -15.04 -10.37
CA ARG A 269 24.23 -14.13 -11.40
C ARG A 269 22.71 -14.21 -11.39
N ILE A 270 22.08 -13.05 -11.42
CA ILE A 270 20.62 -12.93 -11.50
C ILE A 270 20.16 -13.18 -12.93
N ASP A 271 19.22 -14.09 -13.09
CA ASP A 271 18.52 -14.37 -14.35
C ASP A 271 17.01 -14.18 -14.14
N ILE A 272 16.40 -13.33 -14.96
CA ILE A 272 14.97 -13.02 -14.85
C ILE A 272 14.24 -13.87 -15.90
N ARG A 273 13.39 -14.77 -15.44
CA ARG A 273 12.59 -15.65 -16.27
C ARG A 273 11.11 -15.40 -16.00
N ALA A 274 10.32 -15.31 -17.07
CA ALA A 274 8.87 -15.37 -16.93
C ALA A 274 8.47 -16.74 -16.37
N LEU A 275 7.57 -16.75 -15.40
CA LEU A 275 6.95 -18.00 -14.98
C LEU A 275 6.10 -18.49 -16.17
N PRO A 276 6.16 -19.77 -16.54
CA PRO A 276 5.21 -20.31 -17.49
C PRO A 276 3.81 -20.24 -16.87
N ASP A 277 2.85 -19.79 -17.68
CA ASP A 277 1.41 -19.76 -17.36
C ASP A 277 0.89 -21.15 -16.90
#